data_1c6935152bab2d701b8ed9aff79d11e6
#
_entry.id   1c6935152bab2d701b8ed9aff79d11e6
#
_cell.length_a   1.000
_cell.length_b   1.000
_cell.length_c   1.000
_cell.angle_alpha   90.00
_cell.angle_beta   90.00
_cell.angle_gamma   90.00
#
_symmetry.space_group_name_H-M   'P 1'
#
loop_
_entity.id
_entity.type
_entity.pdbx_description
1 polymer ?
#
loop_
_entity_poly.entity_id
_entity_poly.type
_entity_poly.pdbx_seq_one_letter_code
_entity_poly.pdbx_strand_id
1 'polypeptide(L)'
;MSKRHRDSEEKPLGLRGMLGVGVDNRDGHKRVTKGPRYYLVGGSKDTHERMQEFAMKFDEKVKERDKCWEEINGKEFKEIVDDLES
;
A
#
# COMPACT_ATOMS: atom_id res chain seq x y z
N MET A 1 -15.49 11.55 23.92
CA MET A 1 -14.52 10.45 23.79
C MET A 1 -14.59 9.77 22.45
N SER A 2 -15.76 9.25 22.08
CA SER A 2 -15.93 8.60 20.79
C SER A 2 -15.66 9.53 19.62
N LYS A 3 -15.87 10.81 19.78
CA LYS A 3 -15.60 11.76 18.71
C LYS A 3 -14.13 11.81 18.30
N ARG A 4 -13.22 11.61 19.25
CA ARG A 4 -11.81 11.61 18.93
C ARG A 4 -11.42 10.47 18.04
N HIS A 5 -11.99 9.30 18.27
CA HIS A 5 -11.72 8.15 17.43
C HIS A 5 -12.23 8.35 16.01
N ARG A 6 -13.43 8.90 15.88
CA ARG A 6 -13.99 9.22 14.57
C ARG A 6 -13.14 10.24 13.84
N ASP A 7 -12.74 11.30 14.57
CA ASP A 7 -11.91 12.35 13.98
C ASP A 7 -10.59 11.76 13.47
N SER A 8 -9.98 10.85 14.24
CA SER A 8 -8.75 10.20 13.83
C SER A 8 -8.94 9.37 12.57
N GLU A 9 -10.06 8.63 12.45
CA GLU A 9 -10.33 7.81 11.30
C GLU A 9 -10.67 8.63 10.05
N GLU A 10 -11.24 9.80 10.24
CA GLU A 10 -11.65 10.67 9.14
C GLU A 10 -10.53 11.57 8.65
N LYS A 11 -9.50 11.76 9.44
CA LYS A 11 -8.37 12.59 9.03
C LYS A 11 -7.50 11.90 8.03
N PRO A 12 -7.01 12.63 7.02
CA PRO A 12 -6.06 12.05 6.06
C PRO A 12 -4.81 11.55 6.78
N LEU A 13 -4.32 10.40 6.34
CA LEU A 13 -3.11 9.81 6.92
C LEU A 13 -1.84 10.48 6.43
N GLY A 14 -1.92 11.24 5.36
CA GLY A 14 -0.76 11.87 4.77
C GLY A 14 0.18 10.85 4.14
N LEU A 15 -0.37 9.78 3.58
CA LEU A 15 0.43 8.73 2.95
C LEU A 15 1.17 9.29 1.75
N ARG A 16 2.48 9.09 1.73
CA ARG A 16 3.31 9.55 0.60
C ARG A 16 3.68 8.43 -0.34
N GLY A 17 3.63 7.20 0.15
CA GLY A 17 3.96 6.06 -0.64
C GLY A 17 3.98 4.79 0.18
N MET A 18 4.46 3.73 -0.44
CA MET A 18 4.52 2.40 0.16
C MET A 18 5.92 1.83 -0.01
N LEU A 19 6.45 1.26 1.07
CA LEU A 19 7.71 0.53 1.02
C LEU A 19 7.42 -0.94 1.28
N GLY A 20 7.77 -1.81 0.33
CA GLY A 20 7.65 -3.24 0.50
C GLY A 20 9.03 -3.87 0.57
N VAL A 21 9.24 -4.74 1.56
CA VAL A 21 10.52 -5.44 1.73
C VAL A 21 10.25 -6.93 1.84
N GLY A 22 10.80 -7.69 0.90
CA GLY A 22 10.73 -9.14 0.93
C GLY A 22 11.99 -9.71 1.55
N VAL A 23 11.82 -10.71 2.42
CA VAL A 23 12.94 -11.31 3.16
C VAL A 23 13.22 -12.75 2.76
N ASP A 24 12.47 -13.30 1.83
CA ASP A 24 12.59 -14.70 1.41
C ASP A 24 13.38 -14.85 0.10
N ASN A 25 14.43 -14.08 -0.03
CA ASN A 25 15.29 -14.12 -1.23
C ASN A 25 16.18 -15.35 -1.21
N ARG A 26 15.78 -16.39 -1.93
CA ARG A 26 16.50 -17.69 -1.96
C ARG A 26 17.43 -17.87 -3.15
N ASP A 27 17.20 -17.10 -4.20
CA ASP A 27 17.95 -17.27 -5.44
C ASP A 27 19.09 -16.28 -5.62
N GLY A 28 19.30 -15.42 -4.64
CA GLY A 28 20.39 -14.45 -4.68
C GLY A 28 20.20 -13.28 -5.63
N HIS A 29 19.10 -13.23 -6.35
CA HIS A 29 18.83 -12.10 -7.23
C HIS A 29 18.30 -10.91 -6.45
N LYS A 30 18.80 -9.75 -6.80
CA LYS A 30 18.29 -8.51 -6.22
C LYS A 30 17.11 -8.05 -7.06
N ARG A 31 15.99 -7.88 -6.40
CA ARG A 31 14.78 -7.38 -7.06
C ARG A 31 14.42 -6.03 -6.47
N VAL A 32 14.28 -5.04 -7.34
CA VAL A 32 13.90 -3.69 -6.94
C VAL A 32 12.88 -3.18 -7.96
N THR A 33 11.78 -2.66 -7.45
CA THR A 33 10.77 -2.03 -8.30
C THR A 33 10.45 -0.66 -7.74
N LYS A 34 10.57 0.36 -8.58
CA LYS A 34 10.18 1.72 -8.26
C LYS A 34 8.92 2.08 -9.03
N GLY A 35 7.89 2.44 -8.30
CA GLY A 35 6.70 3.01 -8.91
C GLY A 35 6.55 4.47 -8.55
N PRO A 36 5.50 5.12 -9.03
CA PRO A 36 5.27 6.54 -8.72
C PRO A 36 5.02 6.79 -7.23
N ARG A 37 4.49 5.79 -6.54
CA ARG A 37 4.15 5.92 -5.13
C ARG A 37 4.64 4.75 -4.29
N TYR A 38 5.51 3.89 -4.84
CA TYR A 38 5.97 2.75 -4.07
C TYR A 38 7.39 2.36 -4.44
N TYR A 39 8.05 1.70 -3.50
CA TYR A 39 9.41 1.19 -3.66
C TYR A 39 9.42 -0.22 -3.07
N LEU A 40 9.75 -1.21 -3.89
CA LEU A 40 9.69 -2.61 -3.49
C LEU A 40 11.07 -3.22 -3.63
N VAL A 41 11.53 -3.89 -2.58
CA VAL A 41 12.89 -4.42 -2.52
C VAL A 41 12.88 -5.86 -2.04
N GLY A 42 13.62 -6.71 -2.73
CA GLY A 42 13.90 -8.06 -2.27
C GLY A 42 12.78 -9.04 -2.47
N GLY A 43 12.86 -10.13 -1.73
CA GLY A 43 11.92 -11.22 -1.81
C GLY A 43 12.24 -12.20 -2.92
N SER A 44 11.64 -13.40 -2.87
CA SER A 44 11.65 -14.33 -3.97
C SER A 44 10.87 -13.75 -5.13
N LYS A 45 10.95 -14.40 -6.29
CA LYS A 45 10.20 -13.97 -7.47
C LYS A 45 8.72 -13.85 -7.15
N ASP A 46 8.15 -14.87 -6.51
CA ASP A 46 6.73 -14.87 -6.16
C ASP A 46 6.37 -13.77 -5.19
N THR A 47 7.17 -13.58 -4.16
CA THR A 47 6.94 -12.54 -3.17
C THR A 47 7.02 -11.15 -3.78
N HIS A 48 8.03 -10.92 -4.62
CA HIS A 48 8.21 -9.63 -5.27
C HIS A 48 7.03 -9.32 -6.20
N GLU A 49 6.59 -10.31 -6.96
CA GLU A 49 5.44 -10.14 -7.86
C GLU A 49 4.15 -9.84 -7.08
N ARG A 50 3.96 -10.48 -5.92
CA ARG A 50 2.80 -10.17 -5.07
C ARG A 50 2.84 -8.76 -4.54
N MET A 51 4.03 -8.31 -4.15
CA MET A 51 4.19 -6.92 -3.69
C MET A 51 3.89 -5.94 -4.81
N GLN A 52 4.37 -6.22 -6.01
CA GLN A 52 4.08 -5.37 -7.18
C GLN A 52 2.58 -5.30 -7.45
N GLU A 53 1.93 -6.44 -7.45
CA GLU A 53 0.50 -6.52 -7.70
C GLU A 53 -0.29 -5.75 -6.64
N PHE A 54 0.07 -5.93 -5.37
CA PHE A 54 -0.60 -5.23 -4.27
C PHE A 54 -0.44 -3.71 -4.42
N ALA A 55 0.78 -3.25 -4.67
CA ALA A 55 1.05 -1.82 -4.79
C ALA A 55 0.29 -1.20 -5.96
N MET A 56 0.27 -1.89 -7.09
CA MET A 56 -0.44 -1.41 -8.27
C MET A 56 -1.94 -1.36 -8.03
N LYS A 57 -2.50 -2.39 -7.42
CA LYS A 57 -3.92 -2.43 -7.11
C LYS A 57 -4.31 -1.39 -6.07
N PHE A 58 -3.45 -1.18 -5.09
CA PHE A 58 -3.68 -0.14 -4.09
C PHE A 58 -3.78 1.23 -4.77
N ASP A 59 -2.85 1.52 -5.65
CA ASP A 59 -2.84 2.79 -6.38
C ASP A 59 -4.12 2.95 -7.22
N GLU A 60 -4.55 1.88 -7.88
CA GLU A 60 -5.79 1.91 -8.65
C GLU A 60 -7.00 2.21 -7.78
N LYS A 61 -7.06 1.60 -6.61
CA LYS A 61 -8.17 1.83 -5.67
C LYS A 61 -8.21 3.27 -5.17
N VAL A 62 -7.05 3.84 -4.92
CA VAL A 62 -6.96 5.25 -4.53
C VAL A 62 -7.48 6.13 -5.64
N LYS A 63 -7.08 5.86 -6.88
CA LYS A 63 -7.53 6.64 -8.03
C LYS A 63 -9.03 6.50 -8.28
N GLU A 64 -9.58 5.32 -8.04
CA GLU A 64 -11.02 5.09 -8.17
C GLU A 64 -11.82 5.96 -7.22
N ARG A 65 -11.24 6.35 -6.10
CA ARG A 65 -11.87 7.23 -5.12
C ARG A 65 -11.71 8.70 -5.47
N ASP A 66 -11.04 8.99 -6.58
CA ASP A 66 -10.77 10.35 -7.04
C ASP A 66 -9.99 11.14 -6.00
N LYS A 67 -9.02 10.48 -5.38
CA LYS A 67 -8.19 11.06 -4.32
C LYS A 67 -6.71 10.80 -4.58
N CYS A 68 -5.88 11.60 -3.92
CA CYS A 68 -4.44 11.34 -3.85
C CYS A 68 -4.17 10.45 -2.64
N TRP A 69 -3.01 9.81 -2.63
CA TRP A 69 -2.60 8.98 -1.50
C TRP A 69 -2.64 9.75 -0.18
N GLU A 70 -2.22 11.02 -0.22
CA GLU A 70 -2.17 11.86 0.96
C GLU A 70 -3.55 12.13 1.56
N GLU A 71 -4.59 12.02 0.76
CA GLU A 71 -5.96 12.30 1.17
C GLU A 71 -6.69 11.09 1.79
N ILE A 72 -6.11 9.90 1.66
CA ILE A 72 -6.72 8.68 2.18
C ILE A 72 -6.70 8.70 3.70
N ASN A 73 -7.86 8.48 4.32
CA ASN A 73 -7.95 8.40 5.77
C ASN A 73 -7.85 6.95 6.23
N GLY A 74 -7.80 6.75 7.56
CA GLY A 74 -7.63 5.42 8.12
C GLY A 74 -8.74 4.45 7.75
N LYS A 75 -9.97 4.93 7.69
CA LYS A 75 -11.12 4.09 7.32
C LYS A 75 -11.00 3.63 5.87
N GLU A 76 -10.68 4.53 4.98
CA GLU A 76 -10.51 4.22 3.56
C GLU A 76 -9.34 3.26 3.35
N PHE A 77 -8.25 3.46 4.08
CA PHE A 77 -7.09 2.58 4.02
C PHE A 77 -7.48 1.14 4.38
N LYS A 78 -8.21 0.97 5.46
CA LYS A 78 -8.69 -0.35 5.87
C LYS A 78 -9.60 -0.98 4.84
N GLU A 79 -10.49 -0.19 4.27
CA GLU A 79 -11.41 -0.67 3.24
C GLU A 79 -10.66 -1.17 2.01
N ILE A 80 -9.65 -0.42 1.60
CA ILE A 80 -8.85 -0.80 0.43
C ILE A 80 -8.07 -2.08 0.71
N VAL A 81 -7.41 -2.15 1.85
CA VAL A 81 -6.62 -3.33 2.22
C VAL A 81 -7.50 -4.57 2.32
N ASP A 82 -8.65 -4.45 2.96
CA ASP A 82 -9.60 -5.57 3.07
C ASP A 82 -10.05 -6.04 1.69
N ASP A 83 -10.31 -5.13 0.80
CA ASP A 83 -10.75 -5.43 -0.55
C ASP A 83 -9.66 -6.16 -1.33
N LEU A 84 -8.41 -5.77 -1.16
CA LEU A 84 -7.28 -6.40 -1.85
C LEU A 84 -6.93 -7.77 -1.29
N GLU A 85 -7.23 -8.01 -0.02
CA GLU A 85 -6.92 -9.28 0.63
C GLU A 85 -8.03 -10.33 0.52
N SER A 86 -9.20 -9.93 0.10
CA SER A 86 -10.35 -10.85 0.02
C SER A 86 -10.38 -11.68 -1.25
#